data_6965489f4cb058fabae370a62bc5f15f
#
_entry.id   6965489f4cb058fabae370a62bc5f15f
#
_cell.length_a   1.000
_cell.length_b   1.000
_cell.length_c   1.000
_cell.angle_alpha   90.00
_cell.angle_beta   90.00
_cell.angle_gamma   90.00
#
_symmetry.space_group_name_H-M   'P 1'
#
loop_
_entity.id
_entity.type
_entity.pdbx_description
1 polymer ?
#
loop_
_entity_poly.entity_id
_entity_poly.type
_entity_poly.pdbx_seq_one_letter_code
_entity_poly.pdbx_strand_id
1 'polypeptide(L)'
;MVSVNKFVRFWQLVWMALFCSLAGSALAQDFQTMTPGELRIAVTRASSTDPYDSQLWIRKYLEKFAQEQALQIVWVEVPFSESWLLASRNEVDIVATNVASFADRQSGGASFSAPFLYERRALRIRPEDRSRYSQINDFVGSTIGVVRGMAAERDVDRRAVPGVNVRRTDSFPELYGEFDAGRLDAIAEAEYYSLDGKVIPSHGDDIVLIDHHDLTPGSREESVFVVSDASLNLLAVLNQFIATTRFPL
;
A
#
# COMPACT_ATOMS: atom_id res chain seq x y z
N MET A 1 -2.09 -35.74 67.07
CA MET A 1 -1.27 -34.67 66.42
C MET A 1 -1.01 -35.10 64.99
N VAL A 2 -1.87 -34.75 64.05
CA VAL A 2 -1.71 -35.09 62.61
C VAL A 2 -1.02 -33.92 61.92
N SER A 3 0.05 -34.23 61.28
CA SER A 3 1.08 -33.34 60.71
C SER A 3 0.55 -32.32 59.70
N VAL A 4 0.56 -31.06 60.08
CA VAL A 4 0.25 -29.87 59.24
C VAL A 4 1.23 -29.72 58.04
N ASN A 5 2.39 -30.39 58.09
CA ASN A 5 3.45 -30.26 57.10
C ASN A 5 3.18 -30.93 55.74
N LYS A 6 2.21 -31.84 55.62
CA LYS A 6 1.89 -32.48 54.30
C LYS A 6 0.97 -31.63 53.44
N PHE A 7 0.15 -30.79 54.05
CA PHE A 7 -0.80 -29.92 53.34
C PHE A 7 -0.10 -28.73 52.66
N VAL A 8 0.90 -28.16 53.27
CA VAL A 8 1.66 -27.02 52.72
C VAL A 8 2.49 -27.41 51.52
N ARG A 9 3.09 -28.62 51.53
CA ARG A 9 3.90 -29.12 50.39
C ARG A 9 3.03 -29.46 49.18
N PHE A 10 1.79 -29.89 49.37
CA PHE A 10 0.87 -30.18 48.26
C PHE A 10 0.43 -28.90 47.54
N TRP A 11 0.15 -27.82 48.23
CA TRP A 11 -0.20 -26.55 47.66
C TRP A 11 0.96 -25.85 46.94
N GLN A 12 2.19 -25.99 47.40
CA GLN A 12 3.37 -25.45 46.73
C GLN A 12 3.64 -26.15 45.38
N LEU A 13 3.40 -27.44 45.28
CA LEU A 13 3.53 -28.19 44.04
C LEU A 13 2.43 -27.87 43.03
N VAL A 14 1.22 -27.61 43.46
CA VAL A 14 0.09 -27.20 42.60
C VAL A 14 0.30 -25.78 42.04
N TRP A 15 0.85 -24.86 42.84
CA TRP A 15 1.21 -23.51 42.33
C TRP A 15 2.37 -23.51 41.39
N MET A 16 3.36 -24.37 41.57
CA MET A 16 4.48 -24.53 40.64
C MET A 16 4.06 -25.19 39.31
N ALA A 17 3.11 -26.11 39.33
CA ALA A 17 2.55 -26.71 38.13
C ALA A 17 1.64 -25.75 37.34
N LEU A 18 0.94 -24.83 38.01
CA LEU A 18 0.11 -23.80 37.35
C LEU A 18 0.94 -22.68 36.70
N PHE A 19 2.14 -22.40 37.20
CA PHE A 19 3.04 -21.40 36.59
C PHE A 19 3.80 -21.93 35.38
N CYS A 20 4.00 -23.26 35.26
CA CYS A 20 4.63 -23.85 34.07
C CYS A 20 3.69 -24.02 32.87
N SER A 21 2.37 -23.93 33.06
CA SER A 21 1.41 -24.06 31.95
C SER A 21 1.04 -22.73 31.26
N LEU A 22 1.60 -21.61 31.72
CA LEU A 22 1.49 -20.30 31.08
C LEU A 22 2.70 -19.90 30.22
N ALA A 23 3.70 -20.80 30.05
CA ALA A 23 4.60 -20.72 28.94
C ALA A 23 3.79 -21.08 27.68
N GLY A 24 2.94 -20.13 27.23
CA GLY A 24 2.32 -20.18 25.93
C GLY A 24 3.44 -20.50 24.94
N SER A 25 3.27 -21.57 24.18
CA SER A 25 4.09 -21.84 23.02
C SER A 25 4.04 -20.58 22.17
N ALA A 26 5.05 -19.72 22.31
CA ALA A 26 5.34 -18.76 21.26
C ALA A 26 5.60 -19.67 20.05
N LEU A 27 4.60 -19.82 19.19
CA LEU A 27 4.80 -20.39 17.87
C LEU A 27 5.97 -19.61 17.32
N ALA A 28 7.09 -20.29 17.10
CA ALA A 28 8.23 -19.65 16.46
C ALA A 28 7.69 -19.05 15.18
N GLN A 29 7.79 -17.74 15.02
CA GLN A 29 7.40 -17.10 13.78
C GLN A 29 8.27 -17.72 12.69
N ASP A 30 7.64 -18.27 11.65
CA ASP A 30 8.36 -18.88 10.51
C ASP A 30 9.13 -17.83 9.70
N PHE A 31 9.15 -16.57 10.13
CA PHE A 31 9.82 -15.44 9.48
C PHE A 31 10.50 -14.52 10.51
N GLN A 32 11.36 -13.63 10.01
CA GLN A 32 12.04 -12.61 10.81
C GLN A 32 11.81 -11.23 10.18
N THR A 33 11.69 -10.22 11.03
CA THR A 33 11.77 -8.81 10.68
C THR A 33 13.16 -8.28 11.04
N MET A 34 13.58 -7.15 10.48
CA MET A 34 14.88 -6.54 10.78
C MET A 34 15.03 -6.21 12.28
N THR A 35 13.94 -5.80 12.92
CA THR A 35 13.87 -5.63 14.38
C THR A 35 12.87 -6.63 14.93
N PRO A 36 13.27 -7.58 15.79
CA PRO A 36 12.35 -8.59 16.32
C PRO A 36 11.10 -7.98 16.98
N GLY A 37 9.92 -8.45 16.58
CA GLY A 37 8.63 -7.98 17.09
C GLY A 37 8.12 -6.66 16.47
N GLU A 38 8.91 -5.99 15.65
CA GLU A 38 8.52 -4.78 14.92
C GLU A 38 8.41 -5.06 13.42
N LEU A 39 7.49 -4.36 12.75
CA LEU A 39 7.35 -4.35 11.30
C LEU A 39 7.46 -2.91 10.83
N ARG A 40 8.58 -2.54 10.22
CA ARG A 40 8.83 -1.21 9.67
C ARG A 40 8.30 -1.12 8.25
N ILE A 41 7.33 -0.23 8.04
CA ILE A 41 6.63 -0.11 6.75
C ILE A 41 6.73 1.31 6.22
N ALA A 42 7.31 1.46 5.02
CA ALA A 42 7.30 2.72 4.30
C ALA A 42 5.94 2.92 3.60
N VAL A 43 5.35 4.08 3.79
CA VAL A 43 4.07 4.51 3.21
C VAL A 43 4.16 5.95 2.75
N THR A 44 3.32 6.36 1.81
CA THR A 44 3.12 7.77 1.53
C THR A 44 2.13 8.37 2.53
N ARG A 45 2.14 9.70 2.63
CA ARG A 45 1.13 10.41 3.41
C ARG A 45 -0.24 10.20 2.79
N ALA A 46 -1.19 9.73 3.60
CA ALA A 46 -2.58 9.60 3.19
C ALA A 46 -3.27 10.98 3.20
N SER A 47 -4.25 11.16 2.32
CA SER A 47 -5.16 12.31 2.37
C SER A 47 -6.04 12.21 3.61
N SER A 48 -6.20 13.32 4.33
CA SER A 48 -7.14 13.40 5.46
C SER A 48 -8.58 13.68 5.01
N THR A 49 -8.77 14.06 3.76
CA THR A 49 -10.05 14.52 3.20
C THR A 49 -10.64 13.56 2.18
N ASP A 50 -9.83 12.68 1.58
CA ASP A 50 -10.29 11.70 0.62
C ASP A 50 -10.38 10.30 1.27
N PRO A 51 -11.60 9.79 1.57
CA PRO A 51 -11.78 8.46 2.16
C PRO A 51 -11.44 7.32 1.19
N TYR A 52 -11.26 7.63 -0.08
CA TYR A 52 -10.93 6.69 -1.16
C TYR A 52 -9.42 6.62 -1.45
N ASP A 53 -8.59 7.36 -0.69
CA ASP A 53 -7.14 7.26 -0.81
C ASP A 53 -6.68 5.83 -0.54
N SER A 54 -6.05 5.22 -1.54
CA SER A 54 -5.55 3.84 -1.47
C SER A 54 -4.57 3.61 -0.31
N GLN A 55 -3.87 4.65 0.17
CA GLN A 55 -2.98 4.56 1.32
C GLN A 55 -3.73 4.26 2.63
N LEU A 56 -4.99 4.72 2.77
CA LEU A 56 -5.83 4.37 3.92
C LEU A 56 -6.18 2.87 3.91
N TRP A 57 -6.47 2.32 2.73
CA TRP A 57 -6.79 0.89 2.58
C TRP A 57 -5.55 0.02 2.82
N ILE A 58 -4.40 0.42 2.27
CA ILE A 58 -3.12 -0.27 2.45
C ILE A 58 -2.74 -0.32 3.94
N ARG A 59 -2.88 0.80 4.67
CA ARG A 59 -2.60 0.85 6.11
C ARG A 59 -3.48 -0.14 6.87
N LYS A 60 -4.81 -0.13 6.67
CA LYS A 60 -5.73 -1.09 7.33
C LYS A 60 -5.39 -2.54 7.00
N TYR A 61 -5.05 -2.82 5.74
CA TYR A 61 -4.68 -4.16 5.30
C TYR A 61 -3.43 -4.68 6.00
N LEU A 62 -2.39 -3.85 6.12
CA LEU A 62 -1.15 -4.21 6.80
C LEU A 62 -1.28 -4.18 8.33
N GLU A 63 -2.17 -3.37 8.90
CA GLU A 63 -2.54 -3.46 10.32
C GLU A 63 -3.13 -4.83 10.66
N LYS A 64 -4.04 -5.34 9.82
CA LYS A 64 -4.57 -6.70 9.97
C LYS A 64 -3.47 -7.75 9.86
N PHE A 65 -2.59 -7.64 8.85
CA PHE A 65 -1.44 -8.55 8.71
C PHE A 65 -0.58 -8.56 9.97
N ALA A 66 -0.16 -7.38 10.45
CA ALA A 66 0.68 -7.26 11.63
C ALA A 66 0.00 -7.80 12.90
N GLN A 67 -1.31 -7.56 13.05
CA GLN A 67 -2.10 -8.10 14.16
C GLN A 67 -2.10 -9.64 14.15
N GLU A 68 -2.30 -10.26 12.98
CA GLU A 68 -2.29 -11.72 12.84
C GLU A 68 -0.91 -12.33 13.11
N GLN A 69 0.15 -11.56 12.85
CA GLN A 69 1.54 -11.96 13.09
C GLN A 69 2.09 -11.52 14.46
N ALA A 70 1.27 -10.92 15.31
CA ALA A 70 1.67 -10.37 16.62
C ALA A 70 2.87 -9.39 16.52
N LEU A 71 2.90 -8.54 15.47
CA LEU A 71 3.92 -7.53 15.22
C LEU A 71 3.42 -6.13 15.59
N GLN A 72 4.33 -5.29 16.09
CA GLN A 72 4.12 -3.87 16.25
C GLN A 72 4.54 -3.12 14.98
N ILE A 73 3.64 -2.32 14.40
CA ILE A 73 3.96 -1.54 13.21
C ILE A 73 4.72 -0.26 13.59
N VAL A 74 5.76 0.02 12.80
CA VAL A 74 6.47 1.30 12.76
C VAL A 74 6.26 1.89 11.36
N TRP A 75 5.35 2.86 11.25
CA TRP A 75 5.10 3.58 10.00
C TRP A 75 6.22 4.57 9.70
N VAL A 76 6.75 4.54 8.47
CA VAL A 76 7.76 5.46 7.96
C VAL A 76 7.14 6.23 6.79
N GLU A 77 6.73 7.47 7.00
CA GLU A 77 6.19 8.30 5.93
C GLU A 77 7.29 8.85 5.04
N VAL A 78 7.16 8.63 3.73
CA VAL A 78 8.15 9.01 2.71
C VAL A 78 7.46 9.59 1.47
N PRO A 79 8.13 10.41 0.68
CA PRO A 79 7.69 10.72 -0.69
C PRO A 79 7.65 9.43 -1.53
N PHE A 80 6.77 9.39 -2.55
CA PHE A 80 6.69 8.21 -3.41
C PHE A 80 7.97 7.98 -4.22
N SER A 81 8.57 9.07 -4.71
CA SER A 81 9.76 9.00 -5.56
C SER A 81 10.87 8.16 -4.93
N GLU A 82 11.30 7.11 -5.64
CA GLU A 82 12.34 6.17 -5.19
C GLU A 82 12.04 5.39 -3.91
N SER A 83 10.80 5.47 -3.37
CA SER A 83 10.45 4.78 -2.12
C SER A 83 10.67 3.27 -2.20
N TRP A 84 10.52 2.65 -3.37
CA TRP A 84 10.74 1.21 -3.59
C TRP A 84 12.18 0.76 -3.33
N LEU A 85 13.15 1.68 -3.29
CA LEU A 85 14.55 1.37 -2.98
C LEU A 85 14.82 1.20 -1.48
N LEU A 86 13.92 1.64 -0.60
CA LEU A 86 14.14 1.60 0.85
C LEU A 86 14.26 0.18 1.39
N ALA A 87 13.49 -0.77 0.84
CA ALA A 87 13.59 -2.18 1.22
C ALA A 87 14.96 -2.78 0.85
N SER A 88 15.48 -2.49 -0.35
CA SER A 88 16.80 -2.98 -0.78
C SER A 88 17.97 -2.34 -0.03
N ARG A 89 17.74 -1.17 0.58
CA ARG A 89 18.71 -0.50 1.46
C ARG A 89 18.61 -0.94 2.92
N ASN A 90 17.72 -1.88 3.23
CA ASN A 90 17.43 -2.34 4.59
C ASN A 90 16.99 -1.20 5.54
N GLU A 91 16.27 -0.22 5.03
CA GLU A 91 15.74 0.89 5.84
C GLU A 91 14.35 0.54 6.39
N VAL A 92 13.61 -0.34 5.71
CA VAL A 92 12.28 -0.85 6.09
C VAL A 92 12.12 -2.31 5.70
N ASP A 93 11.26 -3.05 6.42
CA ASP A 93 10.90 -4.42 6.10
C ASP A 93 10.03 -4.49 4.83
N ILE A 94 9.08 -3.56 4.72
CA ILE A 94 8.11 -3.50 3.62
C ILE A 94 8.00 -2.06 3.10
N VAL A 95 7.98 -1.89 1.78
CA VAL A 95 7.51 -0.67 1.13
C VAL A 95 6.08 -0.89 0.66
N ALA A 96 5.16 -0.03 1.10
CA ALA A 96 3.73 -0.09 0.86
C ALA A 96 3.17 1.23 0.30
N THR A 97 3.94 1.85 -0.59
CA THR A 97 3.59 3.14 -1.20
C THR A 97 2.76 3.01 -2.47
N ASN A 98 2.09 1.87 -2.68
CA ASN A 98 1.36 1.51 -3.89
C ASN A 98 2.28 1.42 -5.13
N VAL A 99 3.26 0.53 -5.05
CA VAL A 99 4.27 0.34 -6.09
C VAL A 99 3.71 -0.54 -7.21
N ALA A 100 3.72 -0.04 -8.45
CA ALA A 100 3.48 -0.88 -9.62
C ALA A 100 4.72 -1.76 -9.91
N SER A 101 4.51 -3.03 -10.29
CA SER A 101 5.53 -4.07 -10.47
C SER A 101 6.39 -3.90 -11.74
N PHE A 102 6.83 -2.67 -12.02
CA PHE A 102 7.70 -2.41 -13.17
C PHE A 102 9.11 -2.96 -12.96
N ALA A 103 9.68 -3.55 -14.01
CA ALA A 103 11.02 -4.15 -13.97
C ALA A 103 12.12 -3.17 -13.48
N ASP A 104 12.02 -1.89 -13.84
CA ASP A 104 12.96 -0.84 -13.42
C ASP A 104 12.84 -0.42 -11.96
N ARG A 105 11.79 -0.86 -11.25
CA ARG A 105 11.62 -0.70 -9.80
C ARG A 105 12.13 -1.89 -9.00
N GLN A 106 12.50 -2.97 -9.66
CA GLN A 106 13.10 -4.13 -9.02
C GLN A 106 14.59 -3.87 -8.77
N SER A 107 15.06 -4.06 -7.56
CA SER A 107 16.46 -3.87 -7.17
C SER A 107 16.96 -5.06 -6.37
N GLY A 108 18.26 -5.37 -6.46
CA GLY A 108 18.86 -6.42 -5.63
C GLY A 108 18.72 -6.09 -4.13
N GLY A 109 18.46 -7.12 -3.31
CA GLY A 109 18.25 -6.99 -1.87
C GLY A 109 16.79 -6.75 -1.46
N ALA A 110 15.85 -6.74 -2.42
CA ALA A 110 14.41 -6.70 -2.17
C ALA A 110 13.63 -7.44 -3.25
N SER A 111 12.47 -7.94 -2.89
CA SER A 111 11.61 -8.72 -3.75
C SER A 111 10.18 -8.18 -3.78
N PHE A 112 9.51 -8.27 -4.93
CA PHE A 112 8.09 -7.94 -5.03
C PHE A 112 7.23 -9.04 -4.41
N SER A 113 6.17 -8.66 -3.71
CA SER A 113 5.12 -9.58 -3.29
C SER A 113 4.28 -10.05 -4.48
N ALA A 114 3.41 -11.04 -4.27
CA ALA A 114 2.25 -11.23 -5.13
C ALA A 114 1.45 -9.91 -5.22
N PRO A 115 0.77 -9.64 -6.34
CA PRO A 115 -0.09 -8.46 -6.45
C PRO A 115 -1.23 -8.54 -5.43
N PHE A 116 -1.57 -7.40 -4.83
CA PHE A 116 -2.72 -7.29 -3.93
C PHE A 116 -3.91 -6.57 -4.58
N LEU A 117 -3.66 -5.88 -5.71
CA LEU A 117 -4.64 -5.12 -6.45
C LEU A 117 -4.15 -4.90 -7.90
N TYR A 118 -5.07 -4.65 -8.83
CA TYR A 118 -4.78 -4.22 -10.20
C TYR A 118 -5.24 -2.78 -10.42
N GLU A 119 -4.55 -2.06 -11.32
CA GLU A 119 -4.85 -0.68 -11.68
C GLU A 119 -4.98 -0.51 -13.19
N ARG A 120 -5.83 0.44 -13.62
CA ARG A 120 -5.83 1.05 -14.94
C ARG A 120 -5.69 2.55 -14.80
N ARG A 121 -4.90 3.15 -15.66
CA ARG A 121 -4.74 4.60 -15.67
C ARG A 121 -6.04 5.27 -16.07
N ALA A 122 -6.31 6.42 -15.46
CA ALA A 122 -7.45 7.28 -15.76
C ALA A 122 -7.09 8.72 -15.43
N LEU A 123 -7.86 9.65 -15.98
CA LEU A 123 -7.83 11.05 -15.60
C LEU A 123 -9.09 11.38 -14.80
N ARG A 124 -8.93 11.94 -13.61
CA ARG A 124 -10.02 12.48 -12.81
C ARG A 124 -10.26 13.93 -13.22
N ILE A 125 -11.51 14.25 -13.53
CA ILE A 125 -11.97 15.60 -13.85
C ILE A 125 -13.11 16.00 -12.91
N ARG A 126 -13.48 17.28 -12.93
CA ARG A 126 -14.70 17.73 -12.26
C ARG A 126 -15.94 17.31 -13.04
N PRO A 127 -17.08 17.03 -12.36
CA PRO A 127 -18.32 16.63 -13.03
C PRO A 127 -18.79 17.62 -14.10
N GLU A 128 -18.63 18.91 -13.86
CA GLU A 128 -19.00 19.99 -14.79
C GLU A 128 -18.16 20.01 -16.07
N ASP A 129 -16.96 19.44 -16.05
CA ASP A 129 -16.04 19.39 -17.19
C ASP A 129 -16.23 18.16 -18.10
N ARG A 130 -17.22 17.30 -17.82
CA ARG A 130 -17.51 16.08 -18.61
C ARG A 130 -17.76 16.34 -20.10
N SER A 131 -18.36 17.47 -20.43
CA SER A 131 -18.62 17.83 -21.84
C SER A 131 -17.39 18.39 -22.56
N ARG A 132 -16.37 18.77 -21.80
CA ARG A 132 -15.16 19.42 -22.29
C ARG A 132 -14.02 18.43 -22.53
N TYR A 133 -13.89 17.41 -21.67
CA TYR A 133 -12.79 16.46 -21.68
C TYR A 133 -13.29 15.03 -21.78
N SER A 134 -12.67 14.24 -22.65
CA SER A 134 -12.91 12.79 -22.81
C SER A 134 -11.62 11.98 -22.87
N GLN A 135 -10.53 12.59 -23.26
CA GLN A 135 -9.23 11.98 -23.46
C GLN A 135 -8.09 12.99 -23.21
N ILE A 136 -6.87 12.50 -23.01
CA ILE A 136 -5.71 13.33 -22.66
C ILE A 136 -5.44 14.47 -23.67
N ASN A 137 -5.72 14.24 -24.95
CA ASN A 137 -5.50 15.25 -26.01
C ASN A 137 -6.43 16.45 -25.93
N ASP A 138 -7.55 16.34 -25.22
CA ASP A 138 -8.50 17.44 -25.02
C ASP A 138 -7.92 18.52 -24.06
N PHE A 139 -6.81 18.21 -23.36
CA PHE A 139 -6.16 19.10 -22.38
C PHE A 139 -5.12 20.05 -23.00
N VAL A 140 -5.10 20.25 -24.29
CA VAL A 140 -4.23 21.27 -24.92
C VAL A 140 -4.58 22.65 -24.35
N GLY A 141 -3.61 23.35 -23.75
CA GLY A 141 -3.77 24.61 -23.06
C GLY A 141 -4.25 24.49 -21.60
N SER A 142 -4.57 23.27 -21.14
CA SER A 142 -4.99 22.95 -19.79
C SER A 142 -3.88 22.24 -19.00
N THR A 143 -4.07 22.02 -17.69
CA THR A 143 -3.05 21.49 -16.80
C THR A 143 -3.52 20.18 -16.15
N ILE A 144 -2.74 19.10 -16.34
CA ILE A 144 -2.91 17.81 -15.68
C ILE A 144 -1.90 17.71 -14.53
N GLY A 145 -2.40 17.41 -13.33
CA GLY A 145 -1.57 17.15 -12.15
C GLY A 145 -1.16 15.69 -12.05
N VAL A 146 0.07 15.44 -11.59
CA VAL A 146 0.65 14.10 -11.35
C VAL A 146 1.48 14.11 -10.08
N VAL A 147 1.63 12.96 -9.41
CA VAL A 147 2.63 12.77 -8.35
C VAL A 147 3.90 12.19 -8.95
N ARG A 148 5.06 12.77 -8.61
CA ARG A 148 6.38 12.36 -9.12
C ARG A 148 6.65 10.88 -8.90
N GLY A 149 7.19 10.23 -9.93
CA GLY A 149 7.60 8.83 -9.91
C GLY A 149 6.46 7.82 -10.03
N MET A 150 5.19 8.26 -9.91
CA MET A 150 4.03 7.38 -10.04
C MET A 150 3.84 6.84 -11.46
N ALA A 151 3.15 5.71 -11.57
CA ALA A 151 2.77 5.13 -12.86
C ALA A 151 1.89 6.09 -13.68
N ALA A 152 1.04 6.86 -13.00
CA ALA A 152 0.20 7.90 -13.62
C ALA A 152 1.02 9.01 -14.28
N GLU A 153 2.14 9.44 -13.68
CA GLU A 153 3.07 10.38 -14.33
C GLU A 153 3.64 9.78 -15.63
N ARG A 154 4.11 8.52 -15.58
CA ARG A 154 4.64 7.83 -16.78
C ARG A 154 3.61 7.74 -17.89
N ASP A 155 2.34 7.50 -17.55
CA ASP A 155 1.25 7.44 -18.52
C ASP A 155 1.02 8.80 -19.19
N VAL A 156 0.94 9.88 -18.39
CA VAL A 156 0.77 11.24 -18.90
C VAL A 156 1.97 11.65 -19.76
N ASP A 157 3.20 11.45 -19.29
CA ASP A 157 4.41 11.83 -20.03
C ASP A 157 4.53 11.12 -21.39
N ARG A 158 4.02 9.88 -21.49
CA ARG A 158 4.03 9.12 -22.73
C ARG A 158 2.95 9.55 -23.72
N ARG A 159 1.79 9.98 -23.22
CA ARG A 159 0.59 10.23 -24.04
C ARG A 159 0.28 11.69 -24.28
N ALA A 160 0.72 12.59 -23.40
CA ALA A 160 0.42 14.01 -23.54
C ALA A 160 1.03 14.58 -24.81
N VAL A 161 0.19 15.27 -25.60
CA VAL A 161 0.62 15.95 -26.81
C VAL A 161 1.19 17.34 -26.46
N PRO A 162 1.98 17.96 -27.37
CA PRO A 162 2.46 19.33 -27.18
C PRO A 162 1.29 20.29 -26.87
N GLY A 163 1.48 21.13 -25.85
CA GLY A 163 0.47 22.07 -25.38
C GLY A 163 -0.34 21.62 -24.17
N VAL A 164 -0.25 20.34 -23.77
CA VAL A 164 -0.74 19.90 -22.46
C VAL A 164 0.30 20.28 -21.39
N ASN A 165 -0.14 21.00 -20.36
CA ASN A 165 0.74 21.36 -19.24
C ASN A 165 0.72 20.23 -18.19
N VAL A 166 1.88 19.80 -17.71
CA VAL A 166 1.98 18.78 -16.66
C VAL A 166 2.55 19.39 -15.39
N ARG A 167 1.73 19.44 -14.35
CA ARG A 167 2.13 19.90 -13.01
C ARG A 167 2.48 18.71 -12.13
N ARG A 168 3.70 18.70 -11.59
CA ARG A 168 4.23 17.64 -10.73
C ARG A 168 4.19 18.06 -9.27
N THR A 169 3.58 17.25 -8.43
CA THR A 169 3.56 17.39 -6.97
C THR A 169 4.38 16.25 -6.32
N ASP A 170 4.71 16.41 -5.04
CA ASP A 170 5.47 15.39 -4.30
C ASP A 170 4.58 14.47 -3.46
N SER A 171 3.28 14.76 -3.38
CA SER A 171 2.31 13.98 -2.59
C SER A 171 0.89 14.09 -3.12
N PHE A 172 0.06 13.08 -2.82
CA PHE A 172 -1.38 13.12 -3.12
C PHE A 172 -2.12 14.26 -2.39
N PRO A 173 -1.89 14.54 -1.10
CA PRO A 173 -2.51 15.69 -0.45
C PRO A 173 -2.24 17.02 -1.14
N GLU A 174 -1.03 17.23 -1.66
CA GLU A 174 -0.70 18.41 -2.46
C GLU A 174 -1.45 18.41 -3.80
N LEU A 175 -1.46 17.26 -4.50
CA LEU A 175 -2.16 17.09 -5.77
C LEU A 175 -3.65 17.41 -5.64
N TYR A 176 -4.33 16.84 -4.66
CA TYR A 176 -5.75 17.08 -4.41
C TYR A 176 -6.00 18.54 -3.99
N GLY A 177 -5.16 19.11 -3.14
CA GLY A 177 -5.26 20.52 -2.76
C GLY A 177 -5.11 21.48 -3.94
N GLU A 178 -4.24 21.20 -4.90
CA GLU A 178 -4.10 21.96 -6.16
C GLU A 178 -5.35 21.81 -7.04
N PHE A 179 -5.91 20.60 -7.14
CA PHE A 179 -7.11 20.31 -7.91
C PHE A 179 -8.35 20.99 -7.32
N ASP A 180 -8.57 20.85 -6.01
CA ASP A 180 -9.70 21.48 -5.30
C ASP A 180 -9.64 23.00 -5.36
N ALA A 181 -8.44 23.57 -5.37
CA ALA A 181 -8.23 25.02 -5.54
C ALA A 181 -8.40 25.51 -7.00
N GLY A 182 -8.74 24.63 -7.95
CA GLY A 182 -8.94 24.97 -9.36
C GLY A 182 -7.66 25.30 -10.13
N ARG A 183 -6.48 24.92 -9.60
CA ARG A 183 -5.19 25.14 -10.28
C ARG A 183 -4.83 24.03 -11.26
N LEU A 184 -5.56 22.93 -11.22
CA LEU A 184 -5.45 21.80 -12.14
C LEU A 184 -6.81 21.58 -12.81
N ASP A 185 -6.81 21.24 -14.10
CA ASP A 185 -8.01 20.87 -14.85
C ASP A 185 -8.33 19.38 -14.68
N ALA A 186 -7.31 18.55 -14.52
CA ALA A 186 -7.43 17.14 -14.21
C ALA A 186 -6.27 16.67 -13.31
N ILE A 187 -6.45 15.51 -12.71
CA ILE A 187 -5.37 14.76 -12.06
C ILE A 187 -5.28 13.36 -12.66
N ALA A 188 -4.04 12.86 -12.82
CA ALA A 188 -3.81 11.51 -13.28
C ALA A 188 -3.91 10.54 -12.11
N GLU A 189 -4.83 9.60 -12.23
CA GLU A 189 -5.18 8.61 -11.22
C GLU A 189 -5.26 7.19 -11.79
N ALA A 190 -5.89 6.31 -11.04
CA ALA A 190 -6.19 4.96 -11.43
C ALA A 190 -7.63 4.58 -11.08
N GLU A 191 -8.20 3.72 -11.87
CA GLU A 191 -9.30 2.87 -11.49
C GLU A 191 -8.75 1.57 -10.91
N TYR A 192 -9.26 1.15 -9.75
CA TYR A 192 -8.76 -0.01 -9.02
C TYR A 192 -9.62 -1.24 -9.24
N TYR A 193 -8.97 -2.40 -9.30
CA TYR A 193 -9.62 -3.69 -9.47
C TYR A 193 -9.09 -4.70 -8.44
N SER A 194 -10.00 -5.46 -7.88
CA SER A 194 -9.64 -6.62 -7.06
C SER A 194 -8.97 -7.71 -7.91
N LEU A 195 -8.32 -8.67 -7.26
CA LEU A 195 -7.62 -9.77 -7.96
C LEU A 195 -8.57 -10.63 -8.80
N ASP A 196 -9.86 -10.71 -8.45
CA ASP A 196 -10.91 -11.38 -9.25
C ASP A 196 -11.45 -10.50 -10.40
N GLY A 197 -10.84 -9.33 -10.63
CA GLY A 197 -11.11 -8.45 -11.78
C GLY A 197 -12.32 -7.53 -11.63
N LYS A 198 -12.92 -7.45 -10.45
CA LYS A 198 -14.03 -6.52 -10.19
C LYS A 198 -13.51 -5.13 -9.87
N VAL A 199 -14.20 -4.12 -10.37
CA VAL A 199 -13.95 -2.72 -9.99
C VAL A 199 -14.11 -2.58 -8.47
N ILE A 200 -13.12 -1.97 -7.84
CA ILE A 200 -13.22 -1.53 -6.45
C ILE A 200 -13.81 -0.12 -6.50
N PRO A 201 -14.96 0.14 -5.85
CA PRO A 201 -15.50 1.48 -5.76
C PRO A 201 -14.49 2.38 -5.02
N SER A 202 -13.73 3.14 -5.79
CA SER A 202 -12.62 3.95 -5.28
C SER A 202 -12.94 5.43 -5.25
N HIS A 203 -14.19 5.79 -5.59
CA HIS A 203 -14.61 7.18 -5.69
C HIS A 203 -16.09 7.32 -5.34
N GLY A 204 -16.46 8.48 -4.79
CA GLY A 204 -17.86 8.87 -4.64
C GLY A 204 -18.52 9.17 -5.99
N ASP A 205 -19.84 9.30 -6.00
CA ASP A 205 -20.62 9.59 -7.21
C ASP A 205 -20.30 10.96 -7.84
N ASP A 206 -19.60 11.81 -7.11
CA ASP A 206 -19.12 13.14 -7.50
C ASP A 206 -17.79 13.11 -8.27
N ILE A 207 -17.15 11.96 -8.39
CA ILE A 207 -15.88 11.80 -9.08
C ILE A 207 -16.08 11.24 -10.48
N VAL A 208 -15.45 11.88 -11.45
CA VAL A 208 -15.51 11.50 -12.85
C VAL A 208 -14.15 11.04 -13.32
N LEU A 209 -14.04 9.76 -13.66
CA LEU A 209 -12.89 9.21 -14.35
C LEU A 209 -13.17 9.12 -15.85
N ILE A 210 -12.18 9.53 -16.64
CA ILE A 210 -12.19 9.48 -18.10
C ILE A 210 -10.89 8.87 -18.61
N ASP A 211 -10.82 8.57 -19.88
CA ASP A 211 -9.61 8.14 -20.61
C ASP A 211 -8.91 6.94 -19.94
N HIS A 212 -9.70 5.88 -19.67
CA HIS A 212 -9.17 4.64 -19.08
C HIS A 212 -8.16 3.98 -20.01
N HIS A 213 -6.94 3.75 -19.52
CA HIS A 213 -5.83 3.28 -20.32
C HIS A 213 -4.94 2.30 -19.54
N ASP A 214 -4.50 1.23 -20.20
CA ASP A 214 -3.48 0.33 -19.69
C ASP A 214 -2.09 0.79 -20.17
N LEU A 215 -1.10 0.91 -19.29
CA LEU A 215 0.28 1.25 -19.67
C LEU A 215 0.88 0.21 -20.61
N THR A 216 0.54 -1.06 -20.42
CA THR A 216 0.79 -2.13 -21.36
C THR A 216 -0.53 -2.55 -21.99
N PRO A 217 -0.74 -2.39 -23.30
CA PRO A 217 -2.02 -2.70 -23.95
C PRO A 217 -2.54 -4.09 -23.60
N GLY A 218 -3.79 -4.16 -23.07
CA GLY A 218 -4.45 -5.40 -22.69
C GLY A 218 -3.99 -5.99 -21.35
N SER A 219 -3.15 -5.27 -20.57
CA SER A 219 -2.65 -5.74 -19.27
C SER A 219 -2.82 -4.66 -18.20
N ARG A 220 -3.57 -4.95 -17.16
CA ARG A 220 -3.66 -4.11 -15.96
C ARG A 220 -2.33 -4.07 -15.25
N GLU A 221 -2.04 -2.97 -14.59
CA GLU A 221 -0.85 -2.86 -13.74
C GLU A 221 -1.08 -3.59 -12.43
N GLU A 222 -0.05 -4.28 -11.97
CA GLU A 222 -0.03 -4.99 -10.69
C GLU A 222 0.53 -4.06 -9.61
N SER A 223 -0.23 -3.86 -8.53
CA SER A 223 0.26 -3.19 -7.33
C SER A 223 0.80 -4.22 -6.35
N VAL A 224 2.03 -4.02 -5.90
CA VAL A 224 2.80 -4.94 -5.07
C VAL A 224 3.39 -4.24 -3.85
N PHE A 225 3.70 -5.01 -2.83
CA PHE A 225 4.60 -4.59 -1.76
C PHE A 225 6.05 -4.92 -2.16
N VAL A 226 7.00 -4.10 -1.73
CA VAL A 226 8.43 -4.42 -1.90
C VAL A 226 8.97 -4.83 -0.55
N VAL A 227 9.46 -6.06 -0.44
CA VAL A 227 9.89 -6.67 0.82
C VAL A 227 11.40 -6.79 0.84
N SER A 228 12.05 -6.36 1.92
CA SER A 228 13.49 -6.51 2.10
C SER A 228 13.88 -7.99 2.22
N ASP A 229 14.92 -8.40 1.49
CA ASP A 229 15.48 -9.76 1.60
C ASP A 229 16.18 -10.01 2.95
N ALA A 230 16.48 -8.92 3.71
CA ALA A 230 16.97 -9.04 5.08
C ALA A 230 15.89 -9.51 6.07
N SER A 231 14.61 -9.35 5.72
CA SER A 231 13.47 -9.83 6.51
C SER A 231 13.14 -11.27 6.08
N LEU A 232 13.87 -12.22 6.64
CA LEU A 232 13.85 -13.63 6.23
C LEU A 232 12.43 -14.21 6.26
N ASN A 233 12.02 -14.87 5.18
CA ASN A 233 10.71 -15.51 4.99
C ASN A 233 9.50 -14.58 5.10
N LEU A 234 9.66 -13.29 5.38
CA LEU A 234 8.54 -12.32 5.48
C LEU A 234 7.72 -12.28 4.19
N LEU A 235 8.38 -12.30 3.04
CA LEU A 235 7.74 -12.31 1.72
C LEU A 235 6.78 -13.52 1.56
N ALA A 236 7.19 -14.70 1.99
CA ALA A 236 6.36 -15.91 1.88
C ALA A 236 5.09 -15.80 2.75
N VAL A 237 5.23 -15.32 3.98
CA VAL A 237 4.10 -15.13 4.91
C VAL A 237 3.15 -14.02 4.41
N LEU A 238 3.72 -12.92 3.89
CA LEU A 238 2.92 -11.84 3.29
C LEU A 238 2.16 -12.32 2.05
N ASN A 239 2.78 -13.11 1.18
CA ASN A 239 2.13 -13.68 0.01
C ASN A 239 1.00 -14.65 0.40
N GLN A 240 1.17 -15.44 1.46
CA GLN A 240 0.11 -16.28 2.00
C GLN A 240 -1.07 -15.43 2.52
N PHE A 241 -0.79 -14.34 3.21
CA PHE A 241 -1.81 -13.40 3.67
C PHE A 241 -2.57 -12.77 2.49
N ILE A 242 -1.86 -12.31 1.45
CA ILE A 242 -2.47 -11.76 0.23
C ILE A 242 -3.39 -12.80 -0.43
N ALA A 243 -2.97 -14.06 -0.52
CA ALA A 243 -3.75 -15.13 -1.13
C ALA A 243 -5.05 -15.46 -0.37
N THR A 244 -5.11 -15.20 0.93
CA THR A 244 -6.22 -15.58 1.81
C THR A 244 -7.07 -14.40 2.30
N THR A 245 -6.57 -13.17 2.14
CA THR A 245 -7.23 -11.96 2.65
C THR A 245 -7.57 -11.03 1.49
N ARG A 246 -8.85 -10.73 1.33
CA ARG A 246 -9.31 -9.81 0.27
C ARG A 246 -8.83 -8.39 0.55
N PHE A 247 -8.39 -7.70 -0.50
CA PHE A 247 -8.09 -6.26 -0.50
C PHE A 247 -9.15 -5.50 -1.32
N PRO A 248 -9.62 -4.30 -0.90
CA PRO A 248 -9.51 -3.77 0.47
C PRO A 248 -10.36 -4.55 1.46
N LEU A 249 -10.11 -4.32 2.76
CA LEU A 249 -10.85 -4.96 3.87
C LEU A 249 -12.28 -4.44 3.97
#